data_fb13363905e2a9bb65039fa755324b82
#
_entry.id   fb13363905e2a9bb65039fa755324b82
#
_cell.length_a   1.000
_cell.length_b   1.000
_cell.length_c   1.000
_cell.angle_alpha   90.00
_cell.angle_beta   90.00
_cell.angle_gamma   90.00
#
_symmetry.space_group_name_H-M   'P 1'
#
loop_
_entity.id
_entity.type
_entity.pdbx_description
1 polymer ?
#
loop_
_entity_poly.entity_id
_entity_poly.type
_entity_poly.pdbx_seq_one_letter_code
_entity_poly.pdbx_strand_id
1 'polypeptide(L)'
;MSEITLQHHRTVWHFVPGLALSAVVTGVALWGGSIPAVASAGFSALTLAILIGMVVGNTVYPHIWKSCDGGVIFAKQHLLRLGIILYGFRLTFSQIADVGVSGIAIDVLTLSSTFLLACFIGQKIFGLDKQTSWLIGAGSSICGAAAVLATEPVVKAEASKVTVAVATVVIFGTLAIFLYPAMYPLVAHWFSPETYGIYIGSTMHEVAQVVAAGHAINPEAENAAVIAKMLRVMMLAPFLIFLAARVKQLAPAGGSEKSKITIPWFAILFIVVAVFNSFHLLPKAMVDMLVTLDTVLLAMAMAALGITTHVSALKKAGAKPLLMALVLFIWLIVGGGAINLAVHSLLA
;
A
#
# COMPACT_ATOMS: atom_id res chain seq x y z
N MET A 1 -12.48 40.75 2.90
CA MET A 1 -11.90 39.76 3.86
C MET A 1 -12.88 38.73 4.39
N SER A 2 -14.21 38.90 4.27
CA SER A 2 -15.21 37.97 4.85
C SER A 2 -15.55 36.76 3.98
N GLU A 3 -15.52 36.86 2.67
CA GLU A 3 -15.91 35.71 1.78
C GLU A 3 -14.83 34.65 1.66
N ILE A 4 -13.56 34.99 1.66
CA ILE A 4 -12.45 34.06 1.59
C ILE A 4 -12.39 33.21 2.88
N THR A 5 -12.68 33.80 4.03
CA THR A 5 -12.71 33.12 5.34
C THR A 5 -13.89 32.16 5.43
N LEU A 6 -15.05 32.51 4.87
CA LEU A 6 -16.25 31.65 4.87
C LEU A 6 -16.12 30.45 3.91
N GLN A 7 -15.46 30.61 2.76
CA GLN A 7 -15.17 29.48 1.86
C GLN A 7 -14.17 28.49 2.48
N HIS A 8 -13.14 28.98 3.17
CA HIS A 8 -12.17 28.12 3.85
C HIS A 8 -12.80 27.35 5.01
N HIS A 9 -13.69 27.96 5.78
CA HIS A 9 -14.44 27.32 6.86
C HIS A 9 -15.38 26.22 6.34
N ARG A 10 -16.06 26.41 5.21
CA ARG A 10 -16.91 25.36 4.61
C ARG A 10 -16.10 24.16 4.13
N THR A 11 -14.88 24.35 3.65
CA THR A 11 -14.01 23.28 3.14
C THR A 11 -13.51 22.36 4.25
N VAL A 12 -13.17 22.88 5.44
CA VAL A 12 -12.67 22.08 6.58
C VAL A 12 -13.78 21.23 7.20
N TRP A 13 -14.99 21.77 7.36
CA TRP A 13 -16.13 21.04 7.92
C TRP A 13 -16.56 19.84 7.08
N HIS A 14 -16.23 19.82 5.79
CA HIS A 14 -16.53 18.69 4.91
C HIS A 14 -15.75 17.42 5.27
N PHE A 15 -14.57 17.53 5.90
CA PHE A 15 -13.77 16.38 6.30
C PHE A 15 -14.18 15.80 7.66
N VAL A 16 -14.79 16.61 8.53
CA VAL A 16 -15.06 16.25 9.92
C VAL A 16 -15.91 14.98 10.08
N PRO A 17 -17.04 14.79 9.37
CA PRO A 17 -17.86 13.59 9.58
C PRO A 17 -17.11 12.28 9.22
N GLY A 18 -16.36 12.28 8.12
CA GLY A 18 -15.60 11.10 7.70
C GLY A 18 -14.40 10.81 8.59
N LEU A 19 -13.72 11.86 9.07
CA LEU A 19 -12.65 11.71 10.06
C LEU A 19 -13.19 11.20 11.39
N ALA A 20 -14.33 11.71 11.86
CA ALA A 20 -14.99 11.22 13.08
C ALA A 20 -15.40 9.74 12.94
N LEU A 21 -15.97 9.35 11.81
CA LEU A 21 -16.30 7.94 11.54
C LEU A 21 -15.04 7.06 11.59
N SER A 22 -13.96 7.46 10.93
CA SER A 22 -12.69 6.73 10.95
C SER A 22 -12.10 6.66 12.36
N ALA A 23 -12.19 7.75 13.15
CA ALA A 23 -11.72 7.79 14.53
C ALA A 23 -12.54 6.87 15.46
N VAL A 24 -13.87 6.82 15.29
CA VAL A 24 -14.75 5.91 16.08
C VAL A 24 -14.38 4.44 15.78
N VAL A 25 -14.27 4.07 14.50
CA VAL A 25 -13.85 2.72 14.09
C VAL A 25 -12.48 2.39 14.68
N THR A 26 -11.54 3.34 14.64
CA THR A 26 -10.20 3.18 15.21
C THR A 26 -10.26 2.99 16.73
N GLY A 27 -11.04 3.78 17.46
CA GLY A 27 -11.20 3.64 18.90
C GLY A 27 -11.72 2.26 19.30
N VAL A 28 -12.72 1.75 18.57
CA VAL A 28 -13.26 0.39 18.78
C VAL A 28 -12.20 -0.67 18.48
N ALA A 29 -11.41 -0.48 17.42
CA ALA A 29 -10.37 -1.42 17.03
C ALA A 29 -9.19 -1.44 18.03
N LEU A 30 -8.76 -0.28 18.53
CA LEU A 30 -7.72 -0.17 19.55
C LEU A 30 -8.18 -0.82 20.87
N TRP A 31 -9.43 -0.54 21.28
CA TRP A 31 -10.03 -1.19 22.45
C TRP A 31 -10.13 -2.70 22.25
N GLY A 32 -10.66 -3.16 21.11
CA GLY A 32 -10.76 -4.59 20.79
C GLY A 32 -9.41 -5.29 20.76
N GLY A 33 -8.36 -4.66 20.19
CA GLY A 33 -7.00 -5.18 20.15
C GLY A 33 -6.32 -5.25 21.51
N SER A 34 -6.80 -4.51 22.52
CA SER A 34 -6.31 -4.58 23.91
C SER A 34 -6.90 -5.77 24.69
N ILE A 35 -7.91 -6.45 24.16
CA ILE A 35 -8.55 -7.62 24.79
C ILE A 35 -7.63 -8.84 24.61
N PRO A 36 -7.13 -9.47 25.70
CA PRO A 36 -6.16 -10.58 25.61
C PRO A 36 -6.60 -11.74 24.72
N ALA A 37 -7.88 -12.10 24.75
CA ALA A 37 -8.46 -13.18 23.93
C ALA A 37 -8.42 -12.86 22.44
N VAL A 38 -8.55 -11.60 22.05
CA VAL A 38 -8.49 -11.14 20.65
C VAL A 38 -7.04 -11.09 20.16
N ALA A 39 -6.16 -10.55 21.01
CA ALA A 39 -4.71 -10.48 20.72
C ALA A 39 -4.11 -11.90 20.60
N SER A 40 -4.48 -12.85 21.47
CA SER A 40 -4.02 -14.24 21.40
C SER A 40 -4.56 -15.00 20.18
N ALA A 41 -5.69 -14.55 19.59
CA ALA A 41 -6.21 -15.06 18.32
C ALA A 41 -5.48 -14.48 17.09
N GLY A 42 -4.44 -13.63 17.28
CA GLY A 42 -3.64 -13.05 16.21
C GLY A 42 -4.24 -11.78 15.58
N PHE A 43 -5.30 -11.21 16.16
CA PHE A 43 -5.91 -9.99 15.64
C PHE A 43 -5.26 -8.75 16.24
N SER A 44 -4.43 -8.06 15.45
CA SER A 44 -3.90 -6.75 15.83
C SER A 44 -4.96 -5.64 15.75
N ALA A 45 -4.73 -4.52 16.44
CA ALA A 45 -5.61 -3.35 16.35
C ALA A 45 -5.75 -2.83 14.91
N LEU A 46 -4.69 -2.88 14.11
CA LEU A 46 -4.70 -2.47 12.70
C LEU A 46 -5.59 -3.41 11.85
N THR A 47 -5.46 -4.73 12.09
CA THR A 47 -6.29 -5.74 11.41
C THR A 47 -7.77 -5.58 11.79
N LEU A 48 -8.06 -5.32 13.08
CA LEU A 48 -9.42 -5.04 13.53
C LEU A 48 -9.99 -3.76 12.91
N ALA A 49 -9.18 -2.71 12.79
CA ALA A 49 -9.61 -1.46 12.15
C ALA A 49 -10.06 -1.68 10.70
N ILE A 50 -9.34 -2.49 9.94
CA ILE A 50 -9.71 -2.86 8.58
C ILE A 50 -11.01 -3.69 8.57
N LEU A 51 -11.12 -4.72 9.42
CA LEU A 51 -12.29 -5.60 9.47
C LEU A 51 -13.56 -4.85 9.86
N ILE A 52 -13.50 -4.08 10.95
CA ILE A 52 -14.64 -3.26 11.40
C ILE A 52 -14.95 -2.21 10.32
N GLY A 53 -13.92 -1.59 9.72
CA GLY A 53 -14.08 -0.69 8.60
C GLY A 53 -14.80 -1.32 7.42
N MET A 54 -14.46 -2.56 7.03
CA MET A 54 -15.16 -3.28 5.95
C MET A 54 -16.64 -3.56 6.30
N VAL A 55 -16.93 -3.95 7.54
CA VAL A 55 -18.33 -4.12 7.98
C VAL A 55 -19.09 -2.81 7.87
N VAL A 56 -18.57 -1.72 8.42
CA VAL A 56 -19.17 -0.38 8.34
C VAL A 56 -19.29 0.08 6.89
N GLY A 57 -18.29 -0.15 6.07
CA GLY A 57 -18.24 0.23 4.65
C GLY A 57 -19.28 -0.44 3.78
N ASN A 58 -19.67 -1.68 4.12
CA ASN A 58 -20.67 -2.45 3.37
C ASN A 58 -22.07 -2.41 3.99
N THR A 59 -22.25 -1.80 5.17
CA THR A 59 -23.56 -1.73 5.89
C THR A 59 -24.02 -0.28 6.05
N VAL A 60 -23.34 0.50 6.88
CA VAL A 60 -23.76 1.86 7.30
C VAL A 60 -23.30 2.92 6.28
N TYR A 61 -22.06 2.83 5.82
CA TYR A 61 -21.44 3.84 4.98
C TYR A 61 -22.21 4.18 3.69
N PRO A 62 -22.83 3.23 2.97
CA PRO A 62 -23.65 3.54 1.81
C PRO A 62 -24.79 4.54 2.06
N HIS A 63 -25.26 4.67 3.30
CA HIS A 63 -26.34 5.60 3.67
C HIS A 63 -25.82 7.00 4.04
N ILE A 64 -24.55 7.10 4.46
CA ILE A 64 -23.93 8.35 4.96
C ILE A 64 -22.77 8.84 4.10
N TRP A 65 -22.43 8.14 3.00
CA TRP A 65 -21.26 8.42 2.19
C TRP A 65 -21.15 9.88 1.72
N LYS A 66 -22.28 10.50 1.35
CA LYS A 66 -22.31 11.91 0.88
C LYS A 66 -21.71 12.90 1.88
N SER A 67 -21.86 12.63 3.17
CA SER A 67 -21.32 13.49 4.23
C SER A 67 -19.94 13.06 4.70
N CYS A 68 -19.58 11.77 4.58
CA CYS A 68 -18.38 11.20 5.17
C CYS A 68 -17.25 10.98 4.18
N ASP A 69 -17.54 10.91 2.87
CA ASP A 69 -16.56 10.48 1.84
C ASP A 69 -15.29 11.33 1.84
N GLY A 70 -15.40 12.64 1.89
CA GLY A 70 -14.24 13.55 1.92
C GLY A 70 -13.28 13.24 3.07
N GLY A 71 -13.81 13.05 4.29
CA GLY A 71 -13.00 12.75 5.47
C GLY A 71 -12.41 11.34 5.45
N VAL A 72 -13.15 10.35 4.95
CA VAL A 72 -12.66 8.97 4.81
C VAL A 72 -11.53 8.90 3.79
N ILE A 73 -11.68 9.55 2.62
CA ILE A 73 -10.62 9.63 1.61
C ILE A 73 -9.40 10.38 2.16
N PHE A 74 -9.61 11.47 2.91
CA PHE A 74 -8.53 12.21 3.55
C PHE A 74 -7.75 11.29 4.53
N ALA A 75 -8.44 10.54 5.39
CA ALA A 75 -7.82 9.60 6.31
C ALA A 75 -7.01 8.53 5.55
N LYS A 76 -7.61 7.91 4.56
CA LYS A 76 -6.98 6.86 3.74
C LYS A 76 -5.71 7.35 3.03
N GLN A 77 -5.65 8.61 2.59
CA GLN A 77 -4.54 9.13 1.78
C GLN A 77 -3.55 9.96 2.58
N HIS A 78 -4.02 10.95 3.34
CA HIS A 78 -3.16 11.92 3.99
C HIS A 78 -2.70 11.45 5.37
N LEU A 79 -3.60 10.86 6.18
CA LEU A 79 -3.19 10.34 7.48
C LEU A 79 -2.28 9.12 7.31
N LEU A 80 -2.52 8.27 6.29
CA LEU A 80 -1.61 7.19 5.94
C LEU A 80 -0.20 7.71 5.65
N ARG A 81 -0.09 8.72 4.76
CA ARG A 81 1.22 9.27 4.37
C ARG A 81 1.93 9.90 5.56
N LEU A 82 1.20 10.66 6.38
CA LEU A 82 1.76 11.26 7.59
C LEU A 82 2.19 10.19 8.59
N GLY A 83 1.38 9.15 8.82
CA GLY A 83 1.73 8.00 9.64
C GLY A 83 3.03 7.36 9.15
N ILE A 84 3.14 7.05 7.84
CA ILE A 84 4.36 6.46 7.28
C ILE A 84 5.58 7.38 7.46
N ILE A 85 5.44 8.69 7.30
CA ILE A 85 6.55 9.64 7.57
C ILE A 85 6.99 9.53 9.03
N LEU A 86 6.04 9.57 9.98
CA LEU A 86 6.32 9.46 11.42
C LEU A 86 6.82 8.07 11.82
N TYR A 87 6.46 7.03 11.08
CA TYR A 87 6.99 5.67 11.28
C TYR A 87 8.52 5.64 11.21
N GLY A 88 9.14 6.56 10.49
CA GLY A 88 10.59 6.75 10.49
C GLY A 88 11.21 6.93 11.88
N PHE A 89 10.45 7.42 12.87
CA PHE A 89 10.91 7.51 14.27
C PHE A 89 11.03 6.16 15.00
N ARG A 90 10.47 5.08 14.44
CA ARG A 90 10.66 3.71 14.94
C ARG A 90 11.97 3.09 14.47
N LEU A 91 12.59 3.66 13.46
CA LEU A 91 13.70 3.06 12.71
C LEU A 91 14.95 3.91 12.80
N THR A 92 16.08 3.26 12.52
CA THR A 92 17.38 3.91 12.32
C THR A 92 17.84 3.71 10.87
N PHE A 93 18.76 4.55 10.42
CA PHE A 93 19.34 4.43 9.08
C PHE A 93 20.10 3.10 8.90
N SER A 94 20.73 2.57 9.96
CA SER A 94 21.39 1.25 9.89
C SER A 94 20.40 0.16 9.51
N GLN A 95 19.23 0.10 10.13
CA GLN A 95 18.19 -0.88 9.81
C GLN A 95 17.70 -0.76 8.35
N ILE A 96 17.64 0.48 7.81
CA ILE A 96 17.32 0.69 6.39
C ILE A 96 18.47 0.21 5.50
N ALA A 97 19.71 0.46 5.91
CA ALA A 97 20.90 0.04 5.16
C ALA A 97 21.07 -1.49 5.17
N ASP A 98 20.70 -2.17 6.26
CA ASP A 98 20.76 -3.64 6.37
C ASP A 98 19.82 -4.33 5.37
N VAL A 99 18.60 -3.80 5.18
CA VAL A 99 17.68 -4.25 4.12
C VAL A 99 18.18 -3.84 2.73
N GLY A 100 18.93 -2.76 2.64
CA GLY A 100 19.38 -1.99 1.49
C GLY A 100 19.61 -2.75 0.18
N VAL A 101 20.77 -3.36 -0.02
CA VAL A 101 21.16 -3.95 -1.33
C VAL A 101 20.31 -5.18 -1.67
N SER A 102 20.08 -6.06 -0.71
CA SER A 102 19.25 -7.24 -0.90
C SER A 102 17.78 -6.87 -1.16
N GLY A 103 17.23 -5.93 -0.40
CA GLY A 103 15.87 -5.42 -0.60
C GLY A 103 15.70 -4.76 -1.98
N ILE A 104 16.67 -3.94 -2.43
CA ILE A 104 16.64 -3.34 -3.76
C ILE A 104 16.69 -4.41 -4.86
N ALA A 105 17.57 -5.41 -4.73
CA ALA A 105 17.67 -6.51 -5.70
C ALA A 105 16.35 -7.30 -5.78
N ILE A 106 15.77 -7.66 -4.63
CA ILE A 106 14.47 -8.35 -4.54
C ILE A 106 13.39 -7.51 -5.22
N ASP A 107 13.32 -6.21 -4.91
CA ASP A 107 12.31 -5.32 -5.46
C ASP A 107 12.44 -5.13 -6.98
N VAL A 108 13.66 -4.97 -7.50
CA VAL A 108 13.90 -4.88 -8.95
C VAL A 108 13.46 -6.16 -9.66
N LEU A 109 13.82 -7.33 -9.13
CA LEU A 109 13.45 -8.62 -9.71
C LEU A 109 11.95 -8.86 -9.64
N THR A 110 11.33 -8.62 -8.48
CA THR A 110 9.90 -8.81 -8.26
C THR A 110 9.07 -7.84 -9.11
N LEU A 111 9.44 -6.55 -9.14
CA LEU A 111 8.78 -5.55 -9.96
C LEU A 111 8.86 -5.90 -11.44
N SER A 112 10.09 -6.15 -11.93
CA SER A 112 10.32 -6.40 -13.36
C SER A 112 9.63 -7.67 -13.83
N SER A 113 9.78 -8.78 -13.10
CA SER A 113 9.13 -10.05 -13.45
C SER A 113 7.61 -9.95 -13.41
N THR A 114 7.04 -9.32 -12.38
CA THR A 114 5.59 -9.14 -12.25
C THR A 114 5.03 -8.29 -13.37
N PHE A 115 5.69 -7.16 -13.69
CA PHE A 115 5.22 -6.28 -14.78
C PHE A 115 5.32 -6.93 -16.15
N LEU A 116 6.43 -7.61 -16.45
CA LEU A 116 6.61 -8.35 -17.70
C LEU A 116 5.60 -9.49 -17.84
N LEU A 117 5.39 -10.25 -16.76
CA LEU A 117 4.36 -11.30 -16.72
C LEU A 117 2.98 -10.71 -16.96
N ALA A 118 2.64 -9.58 -16.31
CA ALA A 118 1.37 -8.88 -16.52
C ALA A 118 1.16 -8.48 -17.98
N CYS A 119 2.19 -7.92 -18.61
CA CYS A 119 2.14 -7.56 -20.03
C CYS A 119 1.89 -8.77 -20.92
N PHE A 120 2.56 -9.89 -20.63
CA PHE A 120 2.45 -11.11 -21.43
C PHE A 120 1.09 -11.79 -21.24
N ILE A 121 0.71 -12.13 -19.99
CA ILE A 121 -0.54 -12.86 -19.73
C ILE A 121 -1.77 -12.01 -20.05
N GLY A 122 -1.74 -10.70 -19.72
CA GLY A 122 -2.85 -9.81 -19.97
C GLY A 122 -3.21 -9.73 -21.45
N GLN A 123 -2.21 -9.51 -22.29
CA GLN A 123 -2.44 -9.34 -23.73
C GLN A 123 -2.57 -10.67 -24.49
N LYS A 124 -1.74 -11.67 -24.18
CA LYS A 124 -1.67 -12.92 -24.98
C LYS A 124 -2.63 -14.00 -24.47
N ILE A 125 -2.86 -14.10 -23.16
CA ILE A 125 -3.70 -15.17 -22.58
C ILE A 125 -5.12 -14.67 -22.34
N PHE A 126 -5.29 -13.51 -21.68
CA PHE A 126 -6.61 -12.98 -21.33
C PHE A 126 -7.21 -12.08 -22.41
N GLY A 127 -6.44 -11.68 -23.44
CA GLY A 127 -6.91 -10.81 -24.53
C GLY A 127 -7.33 -9.42 -24.03
N LEU A 128 -6.70 -8.92 -22.98
CA LEU A 128 -6.91 -7.55 -22.48
C LEU A 128 -6.11 -6.57 -23.34
N ASP A 129 -6.62 -5.35 -23.46
CA ASP A 129 -5.87 -4.27 -24.09
C ASP A 129 -4.62 -3.88 -23.31
N LYS A 130 -3.66 -3.21 -24.00
CA LYS A 130 -2.37 -2.82 -23.41
C LYS A 130 -2.52 -1.95 -22.18
N GLN A 131 -3.43 -0.95 -22.22
CA GLN A 131 -3.60 0.00 -21.13
C GLN A 131 -4.07 -0.73 -19.86
N THR A 132 -5.09 -1.58 -19.96
CA THR A 132 -5.60 -2.38 -18.85
C THR A 132 -4.51 -3.31 -18.30
N SER A 133 -3.77 -4.01 -19.17
CA SER A 133 -2.69 -4.89 -18.77
C SER A 133 -1.55 -4.14 -18.07
N TRP A 134 -1.19 -2.95 -18.55
CA TRP A 134 -0.14 -2.12 -17.95
C TRP A 134 -0.56 -1.51 -16.61
N LEU A 135 -1.82 -1.08 -16.48
CA LEU A 135 -2.34 -0.55 -15.22
C LEU A 135 -2.38 -1.62 -14.12
N ILE A 136 -2.93 -2.82 -14.43
CA ILE A 136 -2.96 -3.94 -13.48
C ILE A 136 -1.53 -4.37 -13.15
N GLY A 137 -0.66 -4.45 -14.17
CA GLY A 137 0.75 -4.77 -14.00
C GLY A 137 1.50 -3.78 -13.10
N ALA A 138 1.36 -2.49 -13.32
CA ALA A 138 1.97 -1.44 -12.50
C ALA A 138 1.44 -1.48 -11.06
N GLY A 139 0.12 -1.65 -10.89
CA GLY A 139 -0.49 -1.80 -9.57
C GLY A 139 0.04 -3.00 -8.81
N SER A 140 0.08 -4.17 -9.43
CA SER A 140 0.56 -5.42 -8.80
C SER A 140 2.08 -5.40 -8.56
N SER A 141 2.85 -4.75 -9.43
CA SER A 141 4.32 -4.77 -9.36
C SER A 141 4.92 -3.72 -8.44
N ILE A 142 4.21 -2.66 -8.04
CA ILE A 142 4.82 -1.56 -7.26
C ILE A 142 4.08 -1.30 -5.95
N CYS A 143 3.00 -0.48 -5.98
CA CYS A 143 2.35 -0.01 -4.75
C CYS A 143 0.82 0.12 -4.89
N GLY A 144 0.20 -0.79 -5.62
CA GLY A 144 -1.25 -0.87 -5.68
C GLY A 144 -1.90 0.29 -6.42
N ALA A 145 -2.96 0.83 -5.83
CA ALA A 145 -3.75 1.91 -6.42
C ALA A 145 -2.94 3.17 -6.75
N ALA A 146 -1.93 3.50 -5.93
CA ALA A 146 -1.07 4.66 -6.18
C ALA A 146 -0.27 4.51 -7.49
N ALA A 147 0.25 3.30 -7.76
CA ALA A 147 0.96 3.02 -9.02
C ALA A 147 0.01 3.05 -10.22
N VAL A 148 -1.22 2.53 -10.09
CA VAL A 148 -2.26 2.60 -11.14
C VAL A 148 -2.53 4.05 -11.49
N LEU A 149 -2.82 4.91 -10.49
CA LEU A 149 -3.13 6.33 -10.70
C LEU A 149 -1.94 7.13 -11.26
N ALA A 150 -0.71 6.80 -10.87
CA ALA A 150 0.48 7.42 -11.41
C ALA A 150 0.78 6.96 -12.87
N THR A 151 0.38 5.76 -13.22
CA THR A 151 0.56 5.19 -14.58
C THR A 151 -0.51 5.70 -15.56
N GLU A 152 -1.72 6.02 -15.08
CA GLU A 152 -2.84 6.51 -15.90
C GLU A 152 -2.44 7.62 -16.88
N PRO A 153 -1.86 8.77 -16.44
CA PRO A 153 -1.53 9.87 -17.35
C PRO A 153 -0.39 9.50 -18.32
N VAL A 154 0.46 8.53 -17.96
CA VAL A 154 1.56 8.07 -18.83
C VAL A 154 1.02 7.26 -20.00
N VAL A 155 0.09 6.34 -19.72
CA VAL A 155 -0.50 5.46 -20.75
C VAL A 155 -1.76 6.06 -21.38
N LYS A 156 -2.23 7.22 -20.88
CA LYS A 156 -3.46 7.93 -21.31
C LYS A 156 -4.67 6.99 -21.27
N ALA A 157 -4.84 6.27 -20.14
CA ALA A 157 -5.91 5.30 -19.99
C ALA A 157 -7.25 5.95 -19.68
N GLU A 158 -8.33 5.29 -20.12
CA GLU A 158 -9.68 5.68 -19.76
C GLU A 158 -9.98 5.41 -18.28
N ALA A 159 -10.79 6.27 -17.63
CA ALA A 159 -11.15 6.16 -16.22
C ALA A 159 -11.80 4.80 -15.88
N SER A 160 -12.51 4.17 -16.81
CA SER A 160 -13.08 2.83 -16.67
C SER A 160 -12.02 1.76 -16.43
N LYS A 161 -10.91 1.80 -17.18
CA LYS A 161 -9.78 0.87 -17.07
C LYS A 161 -9.01 1.09 -15.76
N VAL A 162 -8.85 2.35 -15.35
CA VAL A 162 -8.25 2.72 -14.05
C VAL A 162 -9.07 2.13 -12.91
N THR A 163 -10.40 2.28 -12.96
CA THR A 163 -11.30 1.73 -11.94
C THR A 163 -11.17 0.21 -11.83
N VAL A 164 -11.10 -0.50 -12.95
CA VAL A 164 -10.91 -1.95 -13.00
C VAL A 164 -9.57 -2.34 -12.38
N ALA A 165 -8.48 -1.68 -12.77
CA ALA A 165 -7.16 -1.97 -12.24
C ALA A 165 -7.06 -1.70 -10.73
N VAL A 166 -7.60 -0.58 -10.24
CA VAL A 166 -7.67 -0.27 -8.80
C VAL A 166 -8.47 -1.34 -8.06
N ALA A 167 -9.62 -1.78 -8.61
CA ALA A 167 -10.43 -2.82 -7.98
C ALA A 167 -9.64 -4.13 -7.80
N THR A 168 -8.87 -4.56 -8.80
CA THR A 168 -8.08 -5.80 -8.70
C THR A 168 -7.02 -5.73 -7.61
N VAL A 169 -6.26 -4.64 -7.52
CA VAL A 169 -5.20 -4.50 -6.50
C VAL A 169 -5.77 -4.35 -5.08
N VAL A 170 -6.92 -3.70 -4.93
CA VAL A 170 -7.60 -3.60 -3.63
C VAL A 170 -8.08 -4.98 -3.17
N ILE A 171 -8.69 -5.77 -4.05
CA ILE A 171 -9.20 -7.11 -3.72
C ILE A 171 -8.07 -8.02 -3.26
N PHE A 172 -7.05 -8.21 -4.10
CA PHE A 172 -5.95 -9.13 -3.78
C PHE A 172 -5.05 -8.62 -2.68
N GLY A 173 -4.87 -7.30 -2.58
CA GLY A 173 -4.15 -6.70 -1.48
C GLY A 173 -4.87 -6.85 -0.13
N THR A 174 -6.20 -6.74 -0.11
CA THR A 174 -7.00 -7.00 1.10
C THR A 174 -6.92 -8.47 1.50
N LEU A 175 -7.01 -9.40 0.55
CA LEU A 175 -6.82 -10.83 0.81
C LEU A 175 -5.43 -11.12 1.40
N ALA A 176 -4.40 -10.45 0.89
CA ALA A 176 -3.02 -10.60 1.35
C ALA A 176 -2.83 -10.27 2.83
N ILE A 177 -3.57 -9.28 3.37
CA ILE A 177 -3.47 -8.88 4.80
C ILE A 177 -3.69 -10.07 5.74
N PHE A 178 -4.57 -10.99 5.35
CA PHE A 178 -4.90 -12.18 6.14
C PHE A 178 -4.06 -13.38 5.74
N LEU A 179 -3.79 -13.53 4.44
CA LEU A 179 -3.11 -14.70 3.90
C LEU A 179 -1.64 -14.75 4.33
N TYR A 180 -0.89 -13.64 4.26
CA TYR A 180 0.53 -13.64 4.60
C TYR A 180 0.80 -13.96 6.08
N PRO A 181 0.12 -13.37 7.07
CA PRO A 181 0.29 -13.78 8.45
C PRO A 181 -0.11 -15.23 8.71
N ALA A 182 -1.18 -15.73 8.04
CA ALA A 182 -1.61 -17.13 8.17
C ALA A 182 -0.61 -18.12 7.54
N MET A 183 0.14 -17.69 6.51
CA MET A 183 1.18 -18.52 5.88
C MET A 183 2.48 -18.56 6.70
N TYR A 184 2.77 -17.53 7.48
CA TYR A 184 4.05 -17.42 8.20
C TYR A 184 4.42 -18.64 9.03
N PRO A 185 3.53 -19.23 9.87
CA PRO A 185 3.86 -20.42 10.65
C PRO A 185 4.25 -21.63 9.79
N LEU A 186 3.74 -21.72 8.55
CA LEU A 186 4.02 -22.82 7.63
C LEU A 186 5.41 -22.70 6.98
N VAL A 187 5.92 -21.49 6.85
CA VAL A 187 7.19 -21.17 6.15
C VAL A 187 8.28 -20.63 7.07
N ALA A 188 8.02 -20.56 8.38
CA ALA A 188 8.96 -20.01 9.38
C ALA A 188 10.29 -20.74 9.47
N HIS A 189 10.39 -21.97 8.93
CA HIS A 189 11.64 -22.72 8.82
C HIS A 189 12.53 -22.26 7.64
N TRP A 190 12.00 -21.50 6.70
CA TRP A 190 12.73 -20.91 5.58
C TRP A 190 12.96 -19.39 5.76
N PHE A 191 12.12 -18.73 6.54
CA PHE A 191 12.13 -17.28 6.71
C PHE A 191 12.23 -16.92 8.19
N SER A 192 13.21 -16.11 8.56
CA SER A 192 13.17 -15.37 9.82
C SER A 192 12.05 -14.32 9.79
N PRO A 193 11.63 -13.75 10.93
CA PRO A 193 10.66 -12.65 10.93
C PRO A 193 11.07 -11.49 10.03
N GLU A 194 12.34 -11.10 10.05
CA GLU A 194 12.91 -10.03 9.23
C GLU A 194 12.82 -10.35 7.72
N THR A 195 13.33 -11.51 7.30
CA THR A 195 13.31 -11.91 5.89
C THR A 195 11.89 -12.11 5.38
N TYR A 196 10.96 -12.58 6.24
CA TYR A 196 9.55 -12.65 5.90
C TYR A 196 8.92 -11.27 5.79
N GLY A 197 9.35 -10.31 6.62
CA GLY A 197 8.97 -8.91 6.49
C GLY A 197 9.38 -8.34 5.14
N ILE A 198 10.63 -8.57 4.71
CA ILE A 198 11.10 -8.15 3.37
C ILE A 198 10.23 -8.78 2.27
N TYR A 199 9.89 -10.07 2.40
CA TYR A 199 9.00 -10.75 1.47
C TYR A 199 7.60 -10.11 1.44
N ILE A 200 6.99 -9.79 2.59
CA ILE A 200 5.74 -9.04 2.67
C ILE A 200 5.86 -7.69 1.92
N GLY A 201 6.87 -6.90 2.24
CA GLY A 201 7.09 -5.57 1.66
C GLY A 201 7.29 -5.59 0.15
N SER A 202 8.05 -6.59 -0.34
CA SER A 202 8.40 -6.75 -1.75
C SER A 202 7.30 -7.39 -2.60
N THR A 203 6.22 -7.93 -2.02
CA THR A 203 5.19 -8.67 -2.77
C THR A 203 3.77 -8.17 -2.56
N MET A 204 3.41 -7.64 -1.40
CA MET A 204 2.07 -7.10 -1.17
C MET A 204 1.85 -5.77 -1.92
N HIS A 205 0.58 -5.43 -2.17
CA HIS A 205 0.20 -4.33 -3.05
C HIS A 205 0.36 -2.95 -2.42
N GLU A 206 -0.28 -2.68 -1.29
CA GLU A 206 -0.35 -1.33 -0.71
C GLU A 206 0.44 -1.21 0.60
N VAL A 207 0.97 -0.01 0.88
CA VAL A 207 1.74 0.28 2.10
C VAL A 207 0.93 -0.02 3.36
N ALA A 208 -0.34 0.41 3.39
CA ALA A 208 -1.25 0.16 4.49
C ALA A 208 -1.40 -1.34 4.81
N GLN A 209 -1.53 -2.15 3.77
CA GLN A 209 -1.69 -3.61 3.89
C GLN A 209 -0.40 -4.27 4.41
N VAL A 210 0.76 -3.77 3.98
CA VAL A 210 2.08 -4.24 4.43
C VAL A 210 2.27 -3.99 5.93
N VAL A 211 1.94 -2.79 6.40
CA VAL A 211 1.99 -2.47 7.84
C VAL A 211 1.09 -3.42 8.63
N ALA A 212 -0.16 -3.61 8.20
CA ALA A 212 -1.10 -4.48 8.89
C ALA A 212 -0.65 -5.96 8.93
N ALA A 213 -0.14 -6.47 7.81
CA ALA A 213 0.34 -7.85 7.71
C ALA A 213 1.63 -8.09 8.53
N GLY A 214 2.59 -7.17 8.47
CA GLY A 214 3.82 -7.24 9.25
C GLY A 214 3.54 -7.16 10.76
N HIS A 215 2.69 -6.20 11.16
CA HIS A 215 2.27 -6.02 12.55
C HIS A 215 1.56 -7.26 13.14
N ALA A 216 0.80 -7.99 12.32
CA ALA A 216 0.14 -9.23 12.74
C ALA A 216 1.12 -10.37 13.04
N ILE A 217 2.39 -10.27 12.62
CA ILE A 217 3.43 -11.26 12.92
C ILE A 217 4.23 -10.82 14.15
N ASN A 218 5.01 -9.76 14.03
CA ASN A 218 5.75 -9.14 15.13
C ASN A 218 6.38 -7.79 14.67
N PRO A 219 6.96 -6.98 15.59
CA PRO A 219 7.57 -5.70 15.26
C PRO A 219 8.76 -5.79 14.28
N GLU A 220 9.53 -6.88 14.32
CA GLU A 220 10.68 -7.10 13.46
C GLU A 220 10.22 -7.27 11.99
N ALA A 221 9.24 -8.14 11.77
CA ALA A 221 8.61 -8.33 10.46
C ALA A 221 7.94 -7.05 9.95
N GLU A 222 7.26 -6.29 10.83
CA GLU A 222 6.63 -5.01 10.48
C GLU A 222 7.67 -4.01 9.97
N ASN A 223 8.77 -3.82 10.72
CA ASN A 223 9.83 -2.87 10.38
C ASN A 223 10.47 -3.22 9.02
N ALA A 224 10.88 -4.47 8.83
CA ALA A 224 11.48 -4.94 7.59
C ALA A 224 10.50 -4.82 6.40
N ALA A 225 9.22 -5.12 6.61
CA ALA A 225 8.19 -5.01 5.60
C ALA A 225 7.97 -3.55 5.15
N VAL A 226 7.92 -2.61 6.11
CA VAL A 226 7.77 -1.18 5.80
C VAL A 226 9.00 -0.66 5.05
N ILE A 227 10.22 -1.01 5.47
CA ILE A 227 11.45 -0.60 4.80
C ILE A 227 11.45 -1.10 3.35
N ALA A 228 11.27 -2.40 3.12
CA ALA A 228 11.24 -3.00 1.80
C ALA A 228 10.15 -2.33 0.92
N LYS A 229 8.96 -2.11 1.48
CA LYS A 229 7.88 -1.44 0.74
C LYS A 229 8.21 0.00 0.39
N MET A 230 8.91 0.75 1.23
CA MET A 230 9.32 2.12 0.93
C MET A 230 10.36 2.15 -0.20
N LEU A 231 11.32 1.24 -0.21
CA LEU A 231 12.28 1.08 -1.32
C LEU A 231 11.54 0.82 -2.64
N ARG A 232 10.57 -0.11 -2.64
CA ARG A 232 9.75 -0.42 -3.82
C ARG A 232 8.91 0.75 -4.30
N VAL A 233 8.32 1.54 -3.39
CA VAL A 233 7.56 2.74 -3.74
C VAL A 233 8.44 3.79 -4.42
N MET A 234 9.70 3.94 -4.00
CA MET A 234 10.64 4.85 -4.65
C MET A 234 10.97 4.43 -6.09
N MET A 235 10.87 3.15 -6.42
CA MET A 235 11.06 2.66 -7.79
C MET A 235 9.94 3.08 -8.75
N LEU A 236 8.85 3.66 -8.25
CA LEU A 236 7.77 4.17 -9.09
C LEU A 236 8.26 5.23 -10.08
N ALA A 237 9.12 6.16 -9.64
CA ALA A 237 9.61 7.24 -10.50
C ALA A 237 10.46 6.72 -11.68
N PRO A 238 11.52 5.90 -11.50
CA PRO A 238 12.26 5.32 -12.60
C PRO A 238 11.40 4.39 -13.48
N PHE A 239 10.46 3.66 -12.90
CA PHE A 239 9.50 2.85 -13.66
C PHE A 239 8.64 3.70 -14.60
N LEU A 240 8.09 4.83 -14.13
CA LEU A 240 7.28 5.73 -14.97
C LEU A 240 8.09 6.36 -16.08
N ILE A 241 9.37 6.70 -15.85
CA ILE A 241 10.29 7.19 -16.89
C ILE A 241 10.47 6.13 -17.97
N PHE A 242 10.77 4.89 -17.55
CA PHE A 242 10.92 3.76 -18.48
C PHE A 242 9.62 3.52 -19.28
N LEU A 243 8.47 3.50 -18.60
CA LEU A 243 7.17 3.28 -19.25
C LEU A 243 6.84 4.40 -20.23
N ALA A 244 7.09 5.67 -19.87
CA ALA A 244 6.87 6.82 -20.77
C ALA A 244 7.73 6.72 -22.04
N ALA A 245 8.99 6.30 -21.92
CA ALA A 245 9.87 6.05 -23.05
C ALA A 245 9.31 4.95 -23.97
N ARG A 246 8.79 3.86 -23.38
CA ARG A 246 8.16 2.76 -24.16
C ARG A 246 6.87 3.20 -24.86
N VAL A 247 6.02 3.96 -24.19
CA VAL A 247 4.79 4.52 -24.79
C VAL A 247 5.14 5.41 -25.98
N LYS A 248 6.15 6.28 -25.84
CA LYS A 248 6.60 7.16 -26.91
C LYS A 248 7.14 6.39 -28.13
N GLN A 249 7.87 5.30 -27.93
CA GLN A 249 8.35 4.44 -29.02
C GLN A 249 7.22 3.74 -29.79
N LEU A 250 6.08 3.51 -29.15
CA LEU A 250 4.92 2.84 -29.74
C LEU A 250 3.89 3.80 -30.34
N ALA A 251 4.03 5.11 -30.10
CA ALA A 251 3.14 6.14 -30.64
C ALA A 251 3.57 6.53 -32.07
N PRO A 252 2.60 6.82 -32.97
CA PRO A 252 2.91 7.42 -34.28
C PRO A 252 3.65 8.76 -34.10
N ALA A 253 4.60 9.07 -34.99
CA ALA A 253 5.38 10.29 -34.94
C ALA A 253 4.47 11.53 -34.92
N GLY A 254 4.46 12.30 -33.82
CA GLY A 254 3.74 13.59 -33.74
C GLY A 254 3.05 13.96 -32.42
N GLY A 255 2.94 13.09 -31.45
CA GLY A 255 2.18 13.37 -30.23
C GLY A 255 2.98 13.20 -28.93
N SER A 256 3.80 14.17 -28.54
CA SER A 256 4.54 14.12 -27.27
C SER A 256 4.13 15.25 -26.33
N GLU A 257 3.04 15.08 -25.59
CA GLU A 257 2.82 15.86 -24.36
C GLU A 257 3.65 15.24 -23.22
N LYS A 258 4.34 16.12 -22.45
CA LYS A 258 5.12 15.70 -21.27
C LYS A 258 4.16 15.21 -20.18
N SER A 259 4.13 13.91 -19.90
CA SER A 259 3.43 13.37 -18.74
C SER A 259 4.13 13.82 -17.44
N LYS A 260 3.35 14.24 -16.44
CA LYS A 260 3.88 14.61 -15.11
C LYS A 260 4.26 13.33 -14.36
N ILE A 261 5.53 13.22 -13.97
CA ILE A 261 6.02 12.11 -13.15
C ILE A 261 5.69 12.42 -11.70
N THR A 262 4.99 11.50 -11.04
CA THR A 262 4.63 11.64 -9.62
C THR A 262 5.76 11.09 -8.75
N ILE A 263 6.38 11.95 -7.95
CA ILE A 263 7.41 11.57 -6.98
C ILE A 263 6.71 11.22 -5.66
N PRO A 264 6.97 10.05 -5.05
CA PRO A 264 6.37 9.66 -3.77
C PRO A 264 7.11 10.33 -2.58
N TRP A 265 6.91 11.63 -2.39
CA TRP A 265 7.59 12.45 -1.39
C TRP A 265 7.51 11.89 0.04
N PHE A 266 6.41 11.22 0.40
CA PHE A 266 6.26 10.62 1.73
C PHE A 266 7.28 9.51 2.00
N ALA A 267 7.70 8.74 0.97
CA ALA A 267 8.71 7.71 1.11
C ALA A 267 10.12 8.31 1.31
N ILE A 268 10.40 9.43 0.64
CA ILE A 268 11.64 10.18 0.84
C ILE A 268 11.67 10.77 2.26
N LEU A 269 10.58 11.40 2.69
CA LEU A 269 10.48 11.97 4.03
C LEU A 269 10.57 10.92 5.13
N PHE A 270 10.03 9.71 4.92
CA PHE A 270 10.22 8.57 5.82
C PHE A 270 11.70 8.29 6.07
N ILE A 271 12.52 8.20 5.02
CA ILE A 271 13.97 7.98 5.14
C ILE A 271 14.64 9.14 5.86
N VAL A 272 14.29 10.39 5.51
CA VAL A 272 14.83 11.59 6.17
C VAL A 272 14.54 11.55 7.67
N VAL A 273 13.33 11.17 8.09
CA VAL A 273 12.96 11.04 9.50
C VAL A 273 13.75 9.91 10.18
N ALA A 274 13.93 8.76 9.54
CA ALA A 274 14.73 7.67 10.10
C ALA A 274 16.22 8.05 10.26
N VAL A 275 16.79 8.76 9.27
CA VAL A 275 18.14 9.34 9.38
C VAL A 275 18.22 10.33 10.54
N PHE A 276 17.24 11.25 10.64
CA PHE A 276 17.18 12.22 11.74
C PHE A 276 17.09 11.52 13.10
N ASN A 277 16.25 10.49 13.23
CA ASN A 277 16.10 9.69 14.44
C ASN A 277 17.41 8.98 14.83
N SER A 278 18.24 8.59 13.87
CA SER A 278 19.53 7.95 14.11
C SER A 278 20.54 8.83 14.84
N PHE A 279 20.38 10.15 14.82
CA PHE A 279 21.22 11.08 15.58
C PHE A 279 20.77 11.25 17.03
N HIS A 280 19.64 10.65 17.45
CA HIS A 280 19.10 10.69 18.82
C HIS A 280 18.97 12.13 19.39
N LEU A 281 18.60 13.08 18.52
CA LEU A 281 18.50 14.51 18.88
C LEU A 281 17.27 14.84 19.71
N LEU A 282 16.22 14.00 19.66
CA LEU A 282 14.98 14.19 20.40
C LEU A 282 15.01 13.42 21.73
N PRO A 283 14.44 13.97 22.82
CA PRO A 283 14.20 13.23 24.04
C PRO A 283 13.31 12.01 23.79
N LYS A 284 13.58 10.89 24.47
CA LYS A 284 12.82 9.65 24.31
C LYS A 284 11.30 9.86 24.45
N ALA A 285 10.86 10.64 25.43
CA ALA A 285 9.44 10.92 25.64
C ALA A 285 8.77 11.57 24.41
N MET A 286 9.51 12.42 23.66
CA MET A 286 8.99 13.01 22.43
C MET A 286 8.91 11.99 21.30
N VAL A 287 9.91 11.12 21.17
CA VAL A 287 9.88 10.02 20.19
C VAL A 287 8.72 9.08 20.48
N ASP A 288 8.52 8.68 21.74
CA ASP A 288 7.42 7.80 22.17
C ASP A 288 6.03 8.43 21.86
N MET A 289 5.91 9.76 22.02
CA MET A 289 4.68 10.49 21.66
C MET A 289 4.45 10.47 20.14
N LEU A 290 5.50 10.68 19.33
CA LEU A 290 5.41 10.64 17.86
C LEU A 290 5.08 9.25 17.35
N VAL A 291 5.63 8.19 17.96
CA VAL A 291 5.33 6.79 17.69
C VAL A 291 3.87 6.45 18.07
N THR A 292 3.36 6.99 19.17
CA THR A 292 1.95 6.81 19.53
C THR A 292 1.04 7.50 18.55
N LEU A 293 1.37 8.73 18.14
CA LEU A 293 0.62 9.47 17.11
C LEU A 293 0.62 8.71 15.78
N ASP A 294 1.77 8.21 15.35
CA ASP A 294 1.91 7.37 14.17
C ASP A 294 0.95 6.17 14.21
N THR A 295 0.92 5.42 15.32
CA THR A 295 0.03 4.27 15.51
C THR A 295 -1.44 4.66 15.32
N VAL A 296 -1.88 5.78 15.89
CA VAL A 296 -3.26 6.26 15.76
C VAL A 296 -3.57 6.66 14.30
N LEU A 297 -2.65 7.38 13.64
CA LEU A 297 -2.82 7.80 12.25
C LEU A 297 -2.90 6.60 11.30
N LEU A 298 -2.05 5.60 11.50
CA LEU A 298 -2.08 4.36 10.74
C LEU A 298 -3.38 3.58 10.98
N ALA A 299 -3.83 3.46 12.23
CA ALA A 299 -5.09 2.80 12.56
C ALA A 299 -6.30 3.51 11.93
N MET A 300 -6.31 4.87 11.92
CA MET A 300 -7.35 5.65 11.22
C MET A 300 -7.32 5.42 9.70
N ALA A 301 -6.12 5.35 9.13
CA ALA A 301 -5.96 5.04 7.71
C ALA A 301 -6.44 3.61 7.38
N MET A 302 -6.17 2.63 8.27
CA MET A 302 -6.67 1.25 8.13
C MET A 302 -8.19 1.18 8.22
N ALA A 303 -8.80 1.88 9.18
CA ALA A 303 -10.26 2.00 9.29
C ALA A 303 -10.86 2.57 7.99
N ALA A 304 -10.28 3.66 7.48
CA ALA A 304 -10.71 4.29 6.23
C ALA A 304 -10.51 3.38 5.00
N LEU A 305 -9.40 2.63 4.95
CA LEU A 305 -9.17 1.61 3.92
C LEU A 305 -10.27 0.55 3.96
N GLY A 306 -10.59 0.02 5.14
CA GLY A 306 -11.68 -0.93 5.35
C GLY A 306 -13.03 -0.36 4.88
N ILE A 307 -13.39 0.85 5.33
CA ILE A 307 -14.65 1.52 4.97
C ILE A 307 -14.78 1.66 3.43
N THR A 308 -13.69 1.93 2.73
CA THR A 308 -13.70 2.08 1.26
C THR A 308 -13.56 0.75 0.50
N THR A 309 -13.41 -0.36 1.20
CA THR A 309 -13.31 -1.71 0.59
C THR A 309 -14.71 -2.31 0.43
N HIS A 310 -15.25 -2.23 -0.80
CA HIS A 310 -16.60 -2.70 -1.11
C HIS A 310 -16.59 -4.03 -1.85
N VAL A 311 -17.44 -4.96 -1.45
CA VAL A 311 -17.67 -6.24 -2.14
C VAL A 311 -18.15 -6.02 -3.59
N SER A 312 -18.85 -4.91 -3.86
CA SER A 312 -19.27 -4.54 -5.23
C SER A 312 -18.12 -4.29 -6.20
N ALA A 313 -16.91 -3.99 -5.72
CA ALA A 313 -15.73 -3.81 -6.55
C ALA A 313 -15.39 -5.09 -7.34
N LEU A 314 -15.64 -6.27 -6.75
CA LEU A 314 -15.48 -7.57 -7.40
C LEU A 314 -16.31 -7.69 -8.69
N LYS A 315 -17.56 -7.22 -8.64
CA LYS A 315 -18.47 -7.27 -9.80
C LYS A 315 -18.07 -6.28 -10.90
N LYS A 316 -17.49 -5.13 -10.54
CA LYS A 316 -17.08 -4.10 -11.49
C LYS A 316 -15.80 -4.44 -12.25
N ALA A 317 -14.89 -5.22 -11.65
CA ALA A 317 -13.61 -5.56 -12.29
C ALA A 317 -13.77 -6.46 -13.51
N GLY A 318 -14.78 -7.33 -13.55
CA GLY A 318 -14.98 -8.33 -14.61
C GLY A 318 -14.05 -9.55 -14.46
N ALA A 319 -14.42 -10.65 -15.12
CA ALA A 319 -13.73 -11.94 -14.92
C ALA A 319 -12.28 -11.95 -15.44
N LYS A 320 -12.02 -11.44 -16.65
CA LYS A 320 -10.68 -11.50 -17.23
C LYS A 320 -9.62 -10.70 -16.46
N PRO A 321 -9.87 -9.42 -16.08
CA PRO A 321 -8.95 -8.66 -15.23
C PRO A 321 -8.72 -9.30 -13.86
N LEU A 322 -9.77 -9.87 -13.25
CA LEU A 322 -9.67 -10.57 -11.96
C LEU A 322 -8.82 -11.85 -12.08
N LEU A 323 -9.02 -12.66 -13.10
CA LEU A 323 -8.20 -13.87 -13.33
C LEU A 323 -6.75 -13.50 -13.61
N MET A 324 -6.50 -12.46 -14.40
CA MET A 324 -5.14 -11.95 -14.61
C MET A 324 -4.50 -11.53 -13.27
N ALA A 325 -5.21 -10.75 -12.46
CA ALA A 325 -4.71 -10.30 -11.17
C ALA A 325 -4.51 -11.47 -10.18
N LEU A 326 -5.36 -12.50 -10.23
CA LEU A 326 -5.18 -13.73 -9.45
C LEU A 326 -3.87 -14.45 -9.84
N VAL A 327 -3.58 -14.59 -11.12
CA VAL A 327 -2.31 -15.19 -11.58
C VAL A 327 -1.11 -14.37 -11.12
N LEU A 328 -1.19 -13.04 -11.20
CA LEU A 328 -0.14 -12.16 -10.68
C LEU A 328 0.00 -12.25 -9.16
N PHE A 329 -1.10 -12.41 -8.43
CA PHE A 329 -1.10 -12.60 -6.98
C PHE A 329 -0.42 -13.91 -6.60
N ILE A 330 -0.75 -15.01 -7.29
CA ILE A 330 -0.08 -16.32 -7.11
C ILE A 330 1.41 -16.20 -7.45
N TRP A 331 1.77 -15.47 -8.52
CA TRP A 331 3.16 -15.20 -8.87
C TRP A 331 3.89 -14.43 -7.76
N LEU A 332 3.28 -13.40 -7.20
CA LEU A 332 3.85 -12.63 -6.10
C LEU A 332 4.09 -13.49 -4.86
N ILE A 333 3.18 -14.42 -4.55
CA ILE A 333 3.37 -15.38 -3.44
C ILE A 333 4.47 -16.37 -3.77
N VAL A 334 4.37 -17.10 -4.85
CA VAL A 334 5.28 -18.22 -5.13
C VAL A 334 6.61 -17.71 -5.73
N GLY A 335 6.53 -16.95 -6.82
CA GLY A 335 7.70 -16.40 -7.50
C GLY A 335 8.40 -15.33 -6.67
N GLY A 336 7.65 -14.45 -6.03
CA GLY A 336 8.20 -13.46 -5.10
C GLY A 336 8.86 -14.12 -3.89
N GLY A 337 8.26 -15.16 -3.31
CA GLY A 337 8.88 -15.96 -2.24
C GLY A 337 10.19 -16.61 -2.69
N ALA A 338 10.20 -17.22 -3.87
CA ALA A 338 11.41 -17.84 -4.44
C ALA A 338 12.51 -16.80 -4.71
N ILE A 339 12.17 -15.60 -5.23
CA ILE A 339 13.12 -14.49 -5.42
C ILE A 339 13.72 -14.06 -4.08
N ASN A 340 12.88 -13.89 -3.04
CA ASN A 340 13.36 -13.51 -1.70
C ASN A 340 14.35 -14.54 -1.15
N LEU A 341 14.01 -15.84 -1.20
CA LEU A 341 14.90 -16.91 -0.74
C LEU A 341 16.21 -16.97 -1.55
N ALA A 342 16.12 -16.88 -2.88
CA ALA A 342 17.29 -16.92 -3.74
C ALA A 342 18.24 -15.74 -3.51
N VAL A 343 17.71 -14.52 -3.43
CA VAL A 343 18.55 -13.32 -3.20
C VAL A 343 19.16 -13.37 -1.80
N HIS A 344 18.38 -13.77 -0.79
CA HIS A 344 18.91 -13.91 0.56
C HIS A 344 20.03 -14.95 0.63
N SER A 345 19.86 -16.11 -0.02
CA SER A 345 20.90 -17.16 -0.03
C SER A 345 22.17 -16.78 -0.82
N LEU A 346 22.08 -15.79 -1.74
CA LEU A 346 23.21 -15.34 -2.57
C LEU A 346 23.95 -14.17 -1.95
N LEU A 347 23.29 -13.36 -1.13
CA LEU A 347 23.84 -12.11 -0.56
C LEU A 347 24.08 -12.20 0.96
N ALA A 348 23.63 -13.28 1.63
CA ALA A 348 23.97 -13.62 3.01
C ALA A 348 25.29 -14.39 3.01
#